data_6fb09bb9fc7e4d1a5ab5339f231cfe41
#
_entry.id   6fb09bb9fc7e4d1a5ab5339f231cfe41
#
_cell.length_a   1.000
_cell.length_b   1.000
_cell.length_c   1.000
_cell.angle_alpha   90.00
_cell.angle_beta   90.00
_cell.angle_gamma   90.00
#
_symmetry.space_group_name_H-M   'P 1'
#
loop_
_entity.id
_entity.type
_entity.pdbx_description
1 polymer ?
#
loop_
_entity_poly.entity_id
_entity_poly.type
_entity_poly.pdbx_seq_one_letter_code
_entity_poly.pdbx_strand_id
1 'polypeptide(L)'
;MGTAGVGVPLRELGVVLLTALVFTYLTTGIVRSLVIRSGHLSEIRERDVHTVRKPQLGGLAMFTGFLIAVYLAQQLPALTRGFRPITPEMDAILVASAIIVFVGVIDDLYELDALSKLVGQVAAALAMSLMGLRWSILYLPIGDGTTLILDGAQSTILTTVFAVALMNAINFIDGIDGLASGVGMISGLATLAFALSILHDQGGAVAASPPAIIAAGLVGMCAGFLPHNFAPSRIFMGDTGAMFIGLLLAAASTSASGKINMSLYGTADFIAAMSPIFVVLASVFIPMLDLIMAVTRRLARGQSPFTADRKHLHHRLLRMGHSQKQVVLVLYTWVGVVAFGAVGFTIFPPSWALIMLAVAIAFAVWYTVRPAGLHF
;
A
#
# COMPACT_ATOMS: atom_id res chain seq x y z
N MET A 1 33.85 10.22 -20.79
CA MET A 1 34.02 9.57 -19.48
C MET A 1 32.77 8.78 -19.24
N GLY A 2 32.82 7.46 -19.46
CA GLY A 2 31.65 6.59 -19.25
C GLY A 2 31.31 6.57 -17.76
N THR A 3 30.06 6.91 -17.44
CA THR A 3 29.48 6.63 -16.13
C THR A 3 29.43 5.12 -15.99
N ALA A 4 30.37 4.53 -15.26
CA ALA A 4 30.23 3.16 -14.79
C ALA A 4 28.88 3.09 -14.08
N GLY A 5 27.95 2.32 -14.62
CA GLY A 5 26.60 2.16 -14.07
C GLY A 5 26.71 1.72 -12.62
N VAL A 6 26.29 2.57 -11.70
CA VAL A 6 26.09 2.17 -10.33
C VAL A 6 24.93 1.19 -10.38
N GLY A 7 25.21 -0.11 -10.19
CA GLY A 7 24.19 -1.15 -10.24
C GLY A 7 23.04 -0.83 -9.28
N VAL A 8 21.90 -1.47 -9.45
CA VAL A 8 20.73 -1.31 -8.58
C VAL A 8 21.16 -1.49 -7.10
N PRO A 9 20.87 -0.54 -6.19
CA PRO A 9 21.36 -0.55 -4.82
C PRO A 9 20.59 -1.53 -3.91
N LEU A 10 20.60 -2.82 -4.29
CA LEU A 10 19.83 -3.88 -3.60
C LEU A 10 20.22 -4.03 -2.13
N ARG A 11 21.54 -3.88 -1.83
CA ARG A 11 22.04 -4.00 -0.46
C ARG A 11 21.47 -2.89 0.42
N GLU A 12 21.51 -1.66 -0.05
CA GLU A 12 21.03 -0.49 0.67
C GLU A 12 19.51 -0.52 0.85
N LEU A 13 18.76 -0.92 -0.17
CA LEU A 13 17.32 -1.12 -0.08
C LEU A 13 16.96 -2.26 0.88
N GLY A 14 17.74 -3.34 0.90
CA GLY A 14 17.63 -4.42 1.88
C GLY A 14 17.85 -3.91 3.31
N VAL A 15 18.84 -3.03 3.52
CA VAL A 15 19.07 -2.40 4.83
C VAL A 15 17.89 -1.52 5.24
N VAL A 16 17.31 -0.73 4.33
CA VAL A 16 16.10 0.08 4.61
C VAL A 16 14.94 -0.81 5.03
N LEU A 17 14.67 -1.87 4.28
CA LEU A 17 13.61 -2.84 4.58
C LEU A 17 13.81 -3.47 5.96
N LEU A 18 14.99 -4.00 6.23
CA LEU A 18 15.31 -4.64 7.51
C LEU A 18 15.24 -3.66 8.68
N THR A 19 15.69 -2.42 8.49
CA THR A 19 15.56 -1.38 9.51
C THR A 19 14.09 -1.09 9.83
N ALA A 20 13.25 -0.88 8.81
CA ALA A 20 11.82 -0.68 9.02
C ALA A 20 11.19 -1.87 9.74
N LEU A 21 11.54 -3.10 9.35
CA LEU A 21 11.04 -4.34 9.96
C LEU A 21 11.41 -4.41 11.45
N VAL A 22 12.70 -4.30 11.76
CA VAL A 22 13.20 -4.46 13.14
C VAL A 22 12.64 -3.38 14.06
N PHE A 23 12.71 -2.11 13.63
CA PHE A 23 12.22 -1.02 14.47
C PHE A 23 10.69 -1.06 14.61
N THR A 24 9.93 -1.39 13.58
CA THR A 24 8.48 -1.58 13.73
C THR A 24 8.17 -2.73 14.68
N TYR A 25 8.84 -3.87 14.56
CA TYR A 25 8.63 -5.01 15.45
C TYR A 25 8.88 -4.63 16.93
N LEU A 26 10.00 -3.97 17.23
CA LEU A 26 10.38 -3.57 18.58
C LEU A 26 9.43 -2.48 19.13
N THR A 27 9.15 -1.44 18.35
CA THR A 27 8.30 -0.34 18.77
C THR A 27 6.85 -0.77 18.94
N THR A 28 6.36 -1.76 18.19
CA THR A 28 5.02 -2.35 18.38
C THR A 28 4.86 -2.95 19.77
N GLY A 29 5.89 -3.65 20.28
CA GLY A 29 5.90 -4.16 21.65
C GLY A 29 5.83 -3.05 22.70
N ILE A 30 6.54 -1.95 22.47
CA ILE A 30 6.56 -0.77 23.37
C ILE A 30 5.19 -0.08 23.33
N VAL A 31 4.68 0.26 22.14
CA VAL A 31 3.37 0.92 21.97
C VAL A 31 2.26 0.09 22.62
N ARG A 32 2.24 -1.24 22.36
CA ARG A 32 1.28 -2.15 22.98
C ARG A 32 1.32 -2.05 24.51
N SER A 33 2.51 -2.03 25.11
CA SER A 33 2.66 -1.96 26.58
C SER A 33 2.19 -0.62 27.14
N LEU A 34 2.47 0.48 26.43
CA LEU A 34 2.04 1.82 26.82
C LEU A 34 0.51 1.95 26.74
N VAL A 35 -0.10 1.49 25.64
CA VAL A 35 -1.56 1.53 25.42
C VAL A 35 -2.30 0.70 26.46
N ILE A 36 -1.79 -0.49 26.83
CA ILE A 36 -2.38 -1.31 27.90
C ILE A 36 -2.32 -0.58 29.25
N ARG A 37 -1.18 0.08 29.56
CA ARG A 37 -1.04 0.82 30.82
C ARG A 37 -1.91 2.07 30.89
N SER A 38 -2.16 2.74 29.75
CA SER A 38 -3.03 3.92 29.70
C SER A 38 -4.53 3.58 29.68
N GLY A 39 -4.89 2.31 29.48
CA GLY A 39 -6.28 1.85 29.46
C GLY A 39 -7.04 2.15 28.17
N HIS A 40 -6.39 2.68 27.12
CA HIS A 40 -6.99 2.96 25.81
C HIS A 40 -7.11 1.68 24.98
N LEU A 41 -8.13 0.88 25.27
CA LEU A 41 -8.45 -0.35 24.55
C LEU A 41 -9.62 -0.11 23.61
N SER A 42 -9.60 -0.79 22.44
CA SER A 42 -10.69 -0.72 21.47
C SER A 42 -12.02 -1.09 22.09
N GLU A 43 -13.08 -0.38 21.71
CA GLU A 43 -14.44 -0.81 22.04
C GLU A 43 -14.84 -1.99 21.15
N ILE A 44 -15.61 -2.94 21.73
CA ILE A 44 -16.16 -4.06 20.97
C ILE A 44 -17.47 -3.59 20.35
N ARG A 45 -17.52 -3.52 19.03
CA ARG A 45 -18.73 -3.16 18.29
C ARG A 45 -19.44 -4.42 17.81
N GLU A 46 -20.76 -4.38 17.64
CA GLU A 46 -21.55 -5.53 17.16
C GLU A 46 -21.11 -6.10 15.80
N ARG A 47 -20.36 -5.30 15.01
CA ARG A 47 -19.85 -5.70 13.69
C ARG A 47 -18.49 -6.40 13.73
N ASP A 48 -17.82 -6.36 14.87
CA ASP A 48 -16.45 -6.84 15.02
C ASP A 48 -16.41 -8.37 15.11
N VAL A 49 -15.37 -8.97 14.54
CA VAL A 49 -15.15 -10.42 14.58
C VAL A 49 -14.47 -10.84 15.90
N HIS A 50 -13.87 -9.88 16.62
CA HIS A 50 -13.18 -10.14 17.87
C HIS A 50 -14.11 -9.92 19.09
N THR A 51 -13.91 -10.73 20.12
CA THR A 51 -14.69 -10.73 21.36
C THR A 51 -13.96 -10.13 22.55
N VAL A 52 -12.69 -9.74 22.38
CA VAL A 52 -11.82 -9.21 23.44
C VAL A 52 -11.33 -7.82 23.05
N ARG A 53 -11.38 -6.88 24.00
CA ARG A 53 -10.80 -5.55 23.81
C ARG A 53 -9.28 -5.66 23.59
N LYS A 54 -8.78 -5.02 22.55
CA LYS A 54 -7.36 -5.04 22.19
C LYS A 54 -6.79 -3.62 22.13
N PRO A 55 -5.48 -3.45 22.41
CA PRO A 55 -4.84 -2.15 22.22
C PRO A 55 -4.85 -1.77 20.74
N GLN A 56 -5.05 -0.48 20.47
CA GLN A 56 -4.95 0.16 19.15
C GLN A 56 -3.65 0.97 19.04
N LEU A 57 -3.50 1.82 18.05
CA LEU A 57 -2.33 2.66 17.77
C LEU A 57 -1.11 1.90 17.22
N GLY A 58 -1.27 0.70 16.66
CA GLY A 58 -0.18 -0.01 16.00
C GLY A 58 0.43 0.77 14.83
N GLY A 59 -0.36 1.62 14.17
CA GLY A 59 0.10 2.50 13.11
C GLY A 59 1.18 3.48 13.54
N LEU A 60 1.19 3.92 14.81
CA LEU A 60 2.25 4.77 15.35
C LEU A 60 3.61 4.03 15.40
N ALA A 61 3.60 2.75 15.72
CA ALA A 61 4.81 1.92 15.69
C ALA A 61 5.30 1.71 14.24
N MET A 62 4.38 1.50 13.30
CA MET A 62 4.69 1.39 11.86
C MET A 62 5.31 2.68 11.33
N PHE A 63 4.74 3.83 11.67
CA PHE A 63 5.29 5.14 11.31
C PHE A 63 6.68 5.36 11.88
N THR A 64 6.91 5.02 13.14
CA THR A 64 8.23 5.15 13.78
C THR A 64 9.27 4.30 13.05
N GLY A 65 8.96 3.04 12.73
CA GLY A 65 9.87 2.16 11.98
C GLY A 65 10.16 2.69 10.57
N PHE A 66 9.16 3.22 9.88
CA PHE A 66 9.31 3.83 8.56
C PHE A 66 10.20 5.09 8.63
N LEU A 67 9.97 5.99 9.59
CA LEU A 67 10.78 7.21 9.80
C LEU A 67 12.26 6.88 10.00
N ILE A 68 12.56 5.92 10.88
CA ILE A 68 13.96 5.52 11.17
C ILE A 68 14.59 4.94 9.90
N ALA A 69 13.86 4.12 9.14
CA ALA A 69 14.34 3.54 7.89
C ALA A 69 14.63 4.60 6.82
N VAL A 70 13.75 5.60 6.66
CA VAL A 70 13.94 6.71 5.73
C VAL A 70 15.11 7.59 6.16
N TYR A 71 15.24 7.88 7.46
CA TYR A 71 16.40 8.62 7.99
C TYR A 71 17.70 7.88 7.71
N LEU A 72 17.74 6.55 7.92
CA LEU A 72 18.92 5.76 7.59
C LEU A 72 19.19 5.74 6.08
N ALA A 73 18.15 5.62 5.24
CA ALA A 73 18.28 5.66 3.78
C ALA A 73 18.98 6.95 3.31
N GLN A 74 18.67 8.07 3.95
CA GLN A 74 19.33 9.36 3.65
C GLN A 74 20.84 9.34 3.92
N GLN A 75 21.31 8.52 4.86
CA GLN A 75 22.72 8.39 5.21
C GLN A 75 23.48 7.38 4.32
N LEU A 76 22.77 6.55 3.57
CA LEU A 76 23.38 5.54 2.71
C LEU A 76 23.85 6.15 1.38
N PRO A 77 25.15 6.08 1.02
CA PRO A 77 25.72 6.80 -0.11
C PRO A 77 25.01 6.53 -1.44
N ALA A 78 24.55 5.30 -1.67
CA ALA A 78 23.87 4.93 -2.90
C ALA A 78 22.43 5.47 -2.99
N LEU A 79 21.81 5.86 -1.87
CA LEU A 79 20.43 6.36 -1.82
C LEU A 79 20.33 7.87 -1.55
N THR A 80 21.41 8.52 -1.07
CA THR A 80 21.42 9.95 -0.69
C THR A 80 20.88 10.87 -1.77
N ARG A 81 21.13 10.58 -3.07
CA ARG A 81 20.65 11.37 -4.20
C ARG A 81 19.14 11.22 -4.46
N GLY A 82 18.49 10.25 -3.84
CA GLY A 82 17.01 10.14 -3.83
C GLY A 82 16.33 11.15 -2.90
N PHE A 83 17.11 12.02 -2.23
CA PHE A 83 16.67 13.03 -1.30
C PHE A 83 17.05 14.44 -1.81
N ARG A 84 16.66 15.50 -1.05
CA ARG A 84 17.06 16.87 -1.37
C ARG A 84 18.61 17.03 -1.38
N PRO A 85 19.13 17.92 -2.23
CA PRO A 85 18.40 18.88 -3.08
C PRO A 85 17.89 18.30 -4.42
N ILE A 86 18.11 17.02 -4.73
CA ILE A 86 17.83 16.46 -6.05
C ILE A 86 16.34 16.13 -6.22
N THR A 87 15.73 15.48 -5.22
CA THR A 87 14.30 15.15 -5.26
C THR A 87 13.58 15.63 -4.00
N PRO A 88 12.44 16.35 -4.12
CA PRO A 88 11.64 16.77 -2.97
C PRO A 88 10.69 15.66 -2.48
N GLU A 89 10.61 14.52 -3.18
CA GLU A 89 9.58 13.50 -3.00
C GLU A 89 9.58 12.91 -1.59
N MET A 90 10.75 12.64 -1.04
CA MET A 90 10.86 12.05 0.30
C MET A 90 10.37 13.00 1.41
N ASP A 91 10.64 14.31 1.26
CA ASP A 91 10.12 15.31 2.20
C ASP A 91 8.59 15.42 2.11
N ALA A 92 8.04 15.40 0.87
CA ALA A 92 6.60 15.41 0.64
C ALA A 92 5.92 14.22 1.33
N ILE A 93 6.50 13.02 1.24
CA ILE A 93 5.99 11.82 1.87
C ILE A 93 6.08 11.91 3.40
N LEU A 94 7.19 12.38 3.95
CA LEU A 94 7.36 12.51 5.40
C LEU A 94 6.33 13.48 6.00
N VAL A 95 6.10 14.64 5.36
CA VAL A 95 5.10 15.61 5.79
C VAL A 95 3.69 15.02 5.70
N ALA A 96 3.33 14.44 4.55
CA ALA A 96 2.02 13.82 4.36
C ALA A 96 1.78 12.66 5.35
N SER A 97 2.81 11.84 5.59
CA SER A 97 2.77 10.76 6.58
C SER A 97 2.55 11.27 7.99
N ALA A 98 3.23 12.34 8.38
CA ALA A 98 3.04 12.97 9.69
C ALA A 98 1.60 13.49 9.88
N ILE A 99 1.03 14.13 8.84
CA ILE A 99 -0.36 14.62 8.87
C ILE A 99 -1.34 13.45 9.02
N ILE A 100 -1.23 12.41 8.17
CA ILE A 100 -2.21 11.32 8.20
C ILE A 100 -2.10 10.46 9.47
N VAL A 101 -0.88 10.26 9.98
CA VAL A 101 -0.66 9.56 11.25
C VAL A 101 -1.22 10.37 12.42
N PHE A 102 -1.03 11.68 12.44
CA PHE A 102 -1.62 12.56 13.45
C PHE A 102 -3.15 12.49 13.45
N VAL A 103 -3.77 12.60 12.27
CA VAL A 103 -5.23 12.45 12.10
C VAL A 103 -5.70 11.07 12.55
N GLY A 104 -4.99 10.01 12.13
CA GLY A 104 -5.31 8.64 12.49
C GLY A 104 -5.21 8.38 14.00
N VAL A 105 -4.19 8.93 14.67
CA VAL A 105 -4.07 8.82 16.14
C VAL A 105 -5.25 9.51 16.85
N ILE A 106 -5.67 10.68 16.37
CA ILE A 106 -6.84 11.35 16.91
C ILE A 106 -8.10 10.51 16.70
N ASP A 107 -8.24 9.92 15.51
CA ASP A 107 -9.36 9.06 15.17
C ASP A 107 -9.41 7.78 16.04
N ASP A 108 -8.26 7.12 16.21
CA ASP A 108 -8.13 5.93 17.07
C ASP A 108 -8.41 6.22 18.55
N LEU A 109 -8.22 7.47 19.03
CA LEU A 109 -8.46 7.87 20.40
C LEU A 109 -9.87 8.44 20.65
N TYR A 110 -10.44 9.16 19.67
CA TYR A 110 -11.65 9.97 19.86
C TYR A 110 -12.79 9.65 18.90
N GLU A 111 -12.60 8.67 17.99
CA GLU A 111 -13.60 8.26 16.99
C GLU A 111 -14.15 9.44 16.16
N LEU A 112 -13.34 9.95 15.23
CA LEU A 112 -13.74 11.05 14.37
C LEU A 112 -14.94 10.67 13.48
N ASP A 113 -15.76 11.66 13.16
CA ASP A 113 -16.78 11.49 12.14
C ASP A 113 -16.15 11.31 10.73
N ALA A 114 -16.94 10.78 9.80
CA ALA A 114 -16.46 10.47 8.46
C ALA A 114 -15.97 11.72 7.70
N LEU A 115 -16.56 12.89 7.95
CA LEU A 115 -16.18 14.14 7.28
C LEU A 115 -14.84 14.66 7.81
N SER A 116 -14.65 14.69 9.13
CA SER A 116 -13.39 15.10 9.77
C SER A 116 -12.23 14.21 9.35
N LYS A 117 -12.44 12.87 9.28
CA LYS A 117 -11.49 11.92 8.74
C LYS A 117 -11.16 12.22 7.27
N LEU A 118 -12.15 12.45 6.43
CA LEU A 118 -11.96 12.78 5.01
C LEU A 118 -11.15 14.08 4.83
N VAL A 119 -11.44 15.12 5.61
CA VAL A 119 -10.68 16.38 5.61
C VAL A 119 -9.19 16.13 5.92
N GLY A 120 -8.90 15.29 6.93
CA GLY A 120 -7.52 14.91 7.26
C GLY A 120 -6.82 14.15 6.14
N GLN A 121 -7.51 13.21 5.50
CA GLN A 121 -6.99 12.46 4.34
C GLN A 121 -6.69 13.41 3.16
N VAL A 122 -7.62 14.31 2.85
CA VAL A 122 -7.44 15.32 1.80
C VAL A 122 -6.27 16.24 2.14
N ALA A 123 -6.14 16.70 3.37
CA ALA A 123 -5.03 17.55 3.80
C ALA A 123 -3.67 16.87 3.62
N ALA A 124 -3.53 15.59 4.01
CA ALA A 124 -2.31 14.82 3.81
C ALA A 124 -1.98 14.63 2.31
N ALA A 125 -2.97 14.27 1.50
CA ALA A 125 -2.79 14.06 0.06
C ALA A 125 -2.48 15.35 -0.69
N LEU A 126 -3.11 16.48 -0.30
CA LEU A 126 -2.80 17.82 -0.83
C LEU A 126 -1.38 18.24 -0.47
N ALA A 127 -0.95 18.05 0.78
CA ALA A 127 0.42 18.36 1.21
C ALA A 127 1.43 17.59 0.35
N MET A 128 1.22 16.28 0.14
CA MET A 128 2.06 15.46 -0.74
C MET A 128 2.12 16.04 -2.17
N SER A 129 0.97 16.34 -2.75
CA SER A 129 0.87 16.83 -4.13
C SER A 129 1.47 18.22 -4.31
N LEU A 130 1.19 19.15 -3.40
CA LEU A 130 1.69 20.55 -3.46
C LEU A 130 3.21 20.61 -3.23
N MET A 131 3.78 19.68 -2.48
CA MET A 131 5.24 19.55 -2.29
C MET A 131 5.94 18.87 -3.50
N GLY A 132 5.21 18.55 -4.57
CA GLY A 132 5.76 18.10 -5.84
C GLY A 132 5.61 16.62 -6.14
N LEU A 133 5.08 15.81 -5.22
CA LEU A 133 4.79 14.40 -5.49
C LEU A 133 3.38 14.26 -6.06
N ARG A 134 3.28 14.43 -7.38
CA ARG A 134 2.02 14.37 -8.12
C ARG A 134 2.21 13.82 -9.53
N TRP A 135 1.15 13.29 -10.11
CA TRP A 135 1.14 12.89 -11.51
C TRP A 135 1.15 14.10 -12.42
N SER A 136 2.18 14.20 -13.26
CA SER A 136 2.27 15.26 -14.26
C SER A 136 1.86 14.79 -15.65
N ILE A 137 1.89 13.49 -15.87
CA ILE A 137 1.65 12.85 -17.17
C ILE A 137 0.76 11.62 -16.97
N LEU A 138 -0.29 11.53 -17.78
CA LEU A 138 -1.12 10.33 -17.92
C LEU A 138 -1.02 9.80 -19.35
N TYR A 139 -0.83 8.48 -19.45
CA TYR A 139 -0.89 7.78 -20.71
C TYR A 139 -2.30 7.20 -20.89
N LEU A 140 -2.94 7.54 -22.00
CA LEU A 140 -4.28 7.03 -22.32
C LEU A 140 -4.20 6.08 -23.51
N PRO A 141 -4.86 4.89 -23.45
CA PRO A 141 -4.88 3.93 -24.54
C PRO A 141 -5.89 4.34 -25.62
N ILE A 142 -5.76 5.55 -26.16
CA ILE A 142 -6.67 6.11 -27.18
C ILE A 142 -5.86 6.33 -28.45
N GLY A 143 -6.26 5.69 -29.56
CA GLY A 143 -5.52 5.72 -30.81
C GLY A 143 -4.14 5.05 -30.70
N ASP A 144 -3.11 5.70 -31.25
CA ASP A 144 -1.72 5.22 -31.18
C ASP A 144 -1.04 5.46 -29.82
N GLY A 145 -1.83 5.73 -28.77
CA GLY A 145 -1.36 6.08 -27.44
C GLY A 145 -1.21 7.60 -27.27
N THR A 146 -2.11 8.21 -26.48
CA THR A 146 -2.09 9.66 -26.22
C THR A 146 -1.47 9.95 -24.88
N THR A 147 -0.49 10.84 -24.85
CA THR A 147 0.09 11.38 -23.62
C THR A 147 -0.70 12.62 -23.22
N LEU A 148 -1.39 12.57 -22.10
CA LEU A 148 -2.05 13.72 -21.50
C LEU A 148 -1.11 14.38 -20.49
N ILE A 149 -0.68 15.60 -20.78
CA ILE A 149 0.08 16.43 -19.85
C ILE A 149 -0.93 17.16 -18.97
N LEU A 150 -0.89 16.89 -17.68
CA LEU A 150 -1.77 17.49 -16.69
C LEU A 150 -1.23 18.86 -16.27
N ASP A 151 -2.10 19.86 -16.21
CA ASP A 151 -1.77 21.13 -15.57
C ASP A 151 -1.63 20.95 -14.03
N GLY A 152 -1.18 22.01 -13.34
CA GLY A 152 -0.93 21.95 -11.91
C GLY A 152 -2.17 21.62 -11.07
N ALA A 153 -3.35 22.10 -11.47
CA ALA A 153 -4.61 21.84 -10.76
C ALA A 153 -5.12 20.42 -11.02
N GLN A 154 -5.16 19.98 -12.28
CA GLN A 154 -5.55 18.61 -12.68
C GLN A 154 -4.67 17.58 -12.00
N SER A 155 -3.36 17.80 -12.02
CA SER A 155 -2.34 16.96 -11.39
C SER A 155 -2.59 16.81 -9.88
N THR A 156 -2.83 17.93 -9.19
CA THR A 156 -3.09 17.95 -7.74
C THR A 156 -4.41 17.28 -7.41
N ILE A 157 -5.49 17.58 -8.12
CA ILE A 157 -6.81 16.99 -7.87
C ILE A 157 -6.75 15.46 -8.07
N LEU A 158 -6.21 15.03 -9.21
CA LEU A 158 -6.15 13.59 -9.53
C LEU A 158 -5.33 12.81 -8.52
N THR A 159 -4.15 13.32 -8.16
CA THR A 159 -3.27 12.68 -7.16
C THR A 159 -3.94 12.64 -5.79
N THR A 160 -4.62 13.72 -5.39
CA THR A 160 -5.35 13.78 -4.11
C THR A 160 -6.48 12.76 -4.07
N VAL A 161 -7.31 12.71 -5.11
CA VAL A 161 -8.42 11.73 -5.20
C VAL A 161 -7.90 10.30 -5.15
N PHE A 162 -6.83 10.02 -5.89
CA PHE A 162 -6.20 8.69 -5.89
C PHE A 162 -5.67 8.31 -4.51
N ALA A 163 -4.94 9.20 -3.84
CA ALA A 163 -4.40 8.92 -2.50
C ALA A 163 -5.51 8.70 -1.47
N VAL A 164 -6.56 9.53 -1.48
CA VAL A 164 -7.73 9.37 -0.61
C VAL A 164 -8.45 8.05 -0.90
N ALA A 165 -8.60 7.66 -2.16
CA ALA A 165 -9.22 6.39 -2.52
C ALA A 165 -8.42 5.19 -1.97
N LEU A 166 -7.08 5.21 -2.07
CA LEU A 166 -6.23 4.16 -1.53
C LEU A 166 -6.24 4.11 0.00
N MET A 167 -6.20 5.27 0.68
CA MET A 167 -6.32 5.33 2.14
C MET A 167 -7.63 4.69 2.61
N ASN A 168 -8.74 4.99 1.96
CA ASN A 168 -10.03 4.40 2.30
C ASN A 168 -10.11 2.92 1.91
N ALA A 169 -9.55 2.50 0.77
CA ALA A 169 -9.58 1.10 0.36
C ALA A 169 -8.85 0.19 1.36
N ILE A 170 -7.66 0.60 1.84
CA ILE A 170 -6.92 -0.15 2.86
C ILE A 170 -7.64 -0.10 4.21
N ASN A 171 -8.19 1.06 4.60
CA ASN A 171 -8.94 1.18 5.84
C ASN A 171 -10.20 0.27 5.86
N PHE A 172 -10.86 0.09 4.72
CA PHE A 172 -12.02 -0.79 4.61
C PHE A 172 -11.72 -2.27 4.84
N ILE A 173 -10.53 -2.75 4.49
CA ILE A 173 -10.15 -4.16 4.69
C ILE A 173 -9.55 -4.43 6.07
N ASP A 174 -9.26 -3.40 6.86
CA ASP A 174 -8.72 -3.57 8.23
C ASP A 174 -9.79 -4.02 9.24
N GLY A 175 -10.63 -4.95 8.85
CA GLY A 175 -11.66 -5.56 9.70
C GLY A 175 -11.32 -6.96 10.21
N ILE A 176 -10.19 -7.54 9.81
CA ILE A 176 -9.72 -8.87 10.21
C ILE A 176 -8.25 -8.84 10.58
N ASP A 177 -7.91 -9.53 11.68
CA ASP A 177 -6.54 -9.68 12.18
C ASP A 177 -5.55 -10.04 11.05
N GLY A 178 -4.56 -9.19 10.81
CA GLY A 178 -3.49 -9.38 9.85
C GLY A 178 -3.82 -9.02 8.40
N LEU A 179 -5.09 -8.80 8.03
CA LEU A 179 -5.47 -8.65 6.62
C LEU A 179 -4.83 -7.41 5.99
N ALA A 180 -5.04 -6.23 6.53
CA ALA A 180 -4.52 -4.98 5.94
C ALA A 180 -2.99 -4.91 5.96
N SER A 181 -2.33 -5.36 7.05
CA SER A 181 -0.87 -5.39 7.14
C SER A 181 -0.25 -6.35 6.11
N GLY A 182 -0.84 -7.53 5.91
CA GLY A 182 -0.34 -8.46 4.91
C GLY A 182 -0.62 -8.05 3.47
N VAL A 183 -1.80 -7.47 3.20
CA VAL A 183 -2.10 -6.84 1.89
C VAL A 183 -1.11 -5.71 1.62
N GLY A 184 -0.87 -4.82 2.59
CA GLY A 184 0.13 -3.76 2.48
C GLY A 184 1.54 -4.29 2.20
N MET A 185 1.94 -5.39 2.85
CA MET A 185 3.22 -6.06 2.62
C MET A 185 3.31 -6.63 1.19
N ILE A 186 2.30 -7.37 0.73
CA ILE A 186 2.29 -7.99 -0.62
C ILE A 186 2.26 -6.92 -1.70
N SER A 187 1.42 -5.90 -1.53
CA SER A 187 1.34 -4.74 -2.44
C SER A 187 2.66 -3.96 -2.48
N GLY A 188 3.27 -3.75 -1.31
CA GLY A 188 4.59 -3.13 -1.20
C GLY A 188 5.68 -3.95 -1.88
N LEU A 189 5.68 -5.29 -1.76
CA LEU A 189 6.62 -6.18 -2.45
C LEU A 189 6.46 -6.10 -3.97
N ALA A 190 5.23 -6.12 -4.48
CA ALA A 190 4.98 -5.97 -5.91
C ALA A 190 5.44 -4.58 -6.41
N THR A 191 5.15 -3.53 -5.67
CA THR A 191 5.62 -2.16 -5.98
C THR A 191 7.14 -2.06 -5.92
N LEU A 192 7.79 -2.71 -4.94
CA LEU A 192 9.25 -2.77 -4.86
C LEU A 192 9.85 -3.49 -6.06
N ALA A 193 9.32 -4.66 -6.43
CA ALA A 193 9.78 -5.41 -7.60
C ALA A 193 9.66 -4.57 -8.88
N PHE A 194 8.55 -3.85 -9.04
CA PHE A 194 8.35 -2.93 -10.15
C PHE A 194 9.34 -1.74 -10.11
N ALA A 195 9.55 -1.11 -8.95
CA ALA A 195 10.50 -0.01 -8.80
C ALA A 195 11.95 -0.46 -9.08
N LEU A 196 12.29 -1.71 -8.73
CA LEU A 196 13.58 -2.30 -9.05
C LEU A 196 13.76 -2.53 -10.55
N SER A 197 12.69 -2.91 -11.28
CA SER A 197 12.78 -3.02 -12.74
C SER A 197 13.03 -1.65 -13.40
N ILE A 198 12.34 -0.59 -12.96
CA ILE A 198 12.62 0.79 -13.43
C ILE A 198 14.07 1.18 -13.16
N LEU A 199 14.57 0.92 -11.95
CA LEU A 199 15.96 1.22 -11.61
C LEU A 199 16.95 0.45 -12.48
N HIS A 200 16.67 -0.82 -12.79
CA HIS A 200 17.48 -1.64 -13.67
C HIS A 200 17.52 -1.08 -15.10
N ASP A 201 16.36 -0.78 -15.67
CA ASP A 201 16.20 -0.25 -17.04
C ASP A 201 16.88 1.11 -17.21
N GLN A 202 16.95 1.90 -16.14
CA GLN A 202 17.64 3.19 -16.14
C GLN A 202 19.11 3.11 -15.71
N GLY A 203 19.71 1.90 -15.68
CA GLY A 203 21.12 1.71 -15.31
C GLY A 203 21.48 2.13 -13.89
N GLY A 204 20.51 2.05 -12.95
CA GLY A 204 20.72 2.45 -11.56
C GLY A 204 20.67 3.97 -11.35
N ALA A 205 19.97 4.72 -12.20
CA ALA A 205 19.83 6.17 -12.05
C ALA A 205 19.24 6.52 -10.67
N VAL A 206 20.04 7.18 -9.84
CA VAL A 206 19.71 7.42 -8.41
C VAL A 206 18.48 8.30 -8.24
N ALA A 207 18.18 9.17 -9.21
CA ALA A 207 16.95 9.96 -9.24
C ALA A 207 15.67 9.10 -9.33
N ALA A 208 15.78 7.82 -9.75
CA ALA A 208 14.69 6.86 -9.79
C ALA A 208 14.55 6.01 -8.51
N SER A 209 15.33 6.26 -7.47
CA SER A 209 15.33 5.49 -6.22
C SER A 209 14.14 5.76 -5.26
N PRO A 210 13.47 6.94 -5.21
CA PRO A 210 12.41 7.20 -4.25
C PRO A 210 11.30 6.14 -4.20
N PRO A 211 10.73 5.65 -5.33
CA PRO A 211 9.70 4.62 -5.28
C PRO A 211 10.16 3.33 -4.59
N ALA A 212 11.42 2.92 -4.82
CA ALA A 212 12.00 1.74 -4.22
C ALA A 212 12.25 1.92 -2.71
N ILE A 213 12.68 3.11 -2.28
CA ILE A 213 12.87 3.44 -0.86
C ILE A 213 11.53 3.39 -0.11
N ILE A 214 10.48 4.01 -0.68
CA ILE A 214 9.15 4.01 -0.09
C ILE A 214 8.62 2.58 0.02
N ALA A 215 8.72 1.80 -1.07
CA ALA A 215 8.22 0.43 -1.11
C ALA A 215 8.99 -0.48 -0.15
N ALA A 216 10.33 -0.34 -0.05
CA ALA A 216 11.15 -1.10 0.90
C ALA A 216 10.77 -0.78 2.35
N GLY A 217 10.57 0.51 2.69
CA GLY A 217 10.11 0.95 3.99
C GLY A 217 8.72 0.40 4.33
N LEU A 218 7.78 0.47 3.36
CA LEU A 218 6.42 -0.07 3.48
C LEU A 218 6.42 -1.59 3.74
N VAL A 219 7.19 -2.35 2.96
CA VAL A 219 7.33 -3.80 3.15
C VAL A 219 7.90 -4.10 4.53
N GLY A 220 8.98 -3.42 4.92
CA GLY A 220 9.63 -3.63 6.21
C GLY A 220 8.68 -3.35 7.38
N MET A 221 7.97 -2.20 7.37
CA MET A 221 7.07 -1.87 8.47
C MET A 221 5.88 -2.83 8.55
N CYS A 222 5.30 -3.24 7.42
CA CYS A 222 4.21 -4.22 7.42
C CYS A 222 4.69 -5.60 7.91
N ALA A 223 5.86 -6.05 7.45
CA ALA A 223 6.46 -7.32 7.89
C ALA A 223 6.82 -7.31 9.39
N GLY A 224 7.31 -6.17 9.91
CA GLY A 224 7.61 -6.01 11.35
C GLY A 224 6.35 -5.97 12.23
N PHE A 225 5.26 -5.42 11.71
CA PHE A 225 3.99 -5.34 12.43
C PHE A 225 3.20 -6.65 12.41
N LEU A 226 3.25 -7.39 11.30
CA LEU A 226 2.44 -8.59 11.06
C LEU A 226 2.52 -9.65 12.17
N PRO A 227 3.69 -9.98 12.78
CA PRO A 227 3.76 -10.94 13.89
C PRO A 227 2.96 -10.55 15.13
N HIS A 228 2.70 -9.27 15.33
CA HIS A 228 1.86 -8.76 16.41
C HIS A 228 0.38 -8.67 16.04
N ASN A 229 0.09 -8.56 14.75
CA ASN A 229 -1.26 -8.32 14.21
C ASN A 229 -1.89 -9.56 13.58
N PHE A 230 -1.11 -10.62 13.22
CA PHE A 230 -1.67 -11.86 12.66
C PHE A 230 -2.53 -12.61 13.68
N ALA A 231 -3.59 -13.26 13.19
CA ALA A 231 -4.60 -13.91 14.03
C ALA A 231 -4.04 -15.05 14.93
N PRO A 232 -4.30 -15.00 16.25
CA PRO A 232 -5.02 -14.01 17.03
C PRO A 232 -4.16 -12.77 17.31
N SER A 233 -4.61 -11.58 16.88
CA SER A 233 -3.83 -10.36 17.02
C SER A 233 -3.64 -9.95 18.49
N ARG A 234 -2.50 -9.31 18.77
CA ARG A 234 -2.14 -8.76 20.07
C ARG A 234 -2.31 -7.25 20.17
N ILE A 235 -2.40 -6.60 19.00
CA ILE A 235 -2.60 -5.16 18.82
C ILE A 235 -3.21 -4.90 17.45
N PHE A 236 -4.11 -3.93 17.35
CA PHE A 236 -4.64 -3.45 16.07
C PHE A 236 -3.78 -2.31 15.53
N MET A 237 -3.70 -2.21 14.19
CA MET A 237 -3.00 -1.08 13.56
C MET A 237 -3.78 0.22 13.71
N GLY A 238 -5.10 0.13 13.79
CA GLY A 238 -6.02 1.25 13.83
C GLY A 238 -6.12 1.98 12.49
N ASP A 239 -6.97 2.99 12.45
CA ASP A 239 -7.12 3.87 11.30
C ASP A 239 -5.81 4.59 10.96
N THR A 240 -4.97 4.86 11.98
CA THR A 240 -3.60 5.36 11.84
C THR A 240 -2.78 4.52 10.86
N GLY A 241 -2.71 3.20 11.08
CA GLY A 241 -1.88 2.31 10.26
C GLY A 241 -2.47 2.03 8.90
N ALA A 242 -3.79 1.84 8.83
CA ALA A 242 -4.48 1.54 7.57
C ALA A 242 -4.39 2.71 6.58
N MET A 243 -4.67 3.95 7.01
CA MET A 243 -4.55 5.13 6.17
C MET A 243 -3.09 5.40 5.79
N PHE A 244 -2.14 5.15 6.68
CA PHE A 244 -0.71 5.30 6.39
C PHE A 244 -0.22 4.34 5.31
N ILE A 245 -0.59 3.06 5.35
CA ILE A 245 -0.30 2.10 4.28
C ILE A 245 -0.87 2.60 2.94
N GLY A 246 -2.14 3.03 2.93
CA GLY A 246 -2.79 3.55 1.71
C GLY A 246 -2.08 4.76 1.13
N LEU A 247 -1.65 5.71 1.97
CA LEU A 247 -0.87 6.88 1.55
C LEU A 247 0.47 6.46 0.93
N LEU A 248 1.22 5.54 1.56
CA LEU A 248 2.51 5.10 1.04
C LEU A 248 2.40 4.33 -0.28
N LEU A 249 1.34 3.53 -0.47
CA LEU A 249 1.05 2.90 -1.77
C LEU A 249 0.77 3.95 -2.85
N ALA A 250 -0.03 4.96 -2.53
CA ALA A 250 -0.29 6.08 -3.44
C ALA A 250 1.00 6.83 -3.79
N ALA A 251 1.80 7.14 -2.78
CA ALA A 251 3.06 7.85 -2.94
C ALA A 251 4.06 7.07 -3.81
N ALA A 252 4.24 5.77 -3.55
CA ALA A 252 5.15 4.92 -4.33
C ALA A 252 4.73 4.83 -5.80
N SER A 253 3.41 4.67 -6.08
CA SER A 253 2.89 4.64 -7.45
C SER A 253 3.07 5.98 -8.16
N THR A 254 2.73 7.08 -7.48
CA THR A 254 2.87 8.44 -8.04
C THR A 254 4.33 8.74 -8.35
N SER A 255 5.25 8.39 -7.44
CA SER A 255 6.69 8.56 -7.64
C SER A 255 7.20 7.70 -8.80
N ALA A 256 6.78 6.43 -8.89
CA ALA A 256 7.20 5.51 -9.94
C ALA A 256 6.76 5.98 -11.34
N SER A 257 5.54 6.50 -11.48
CA SER A 257 5.03 6.98 -12.78
C SER A 257 5.82 8.18 -13.32
N GLY A 258 6.34 9.04 -12.44
CA GLY A 258 7.22 10.15 -12.82
C GLY A 258 8.63 9.73 -13.24
N LYS A 259 9.02 8.47 -13.06
CA LYS A 259 10.38 7.96 -13.36
C LYS A 259 10.45 7.14 -14.63
N ILE A 260 9.33 6.88 -15.32
CA ILE A 260 9.34 6.14 -16.58
C ILE A 260 9.93 7.02 -17.68
N ASN A 261 11.02 6.56 -18.26
CA ASN A 261 11.64 7.23 -19.40
C ASN A 261 11.01 6.71 -20.72
N MET A 262 10.08 7.47 -21.28
CA MET A 262 9.36 7.10 -22.50
C MET A 262 10.25 6.95 -23.74
N SER A 263 11.48 7.49 -23.74
CA SER A 263 12.40 7.29 -24.85
C SER A 263 12.93 5.85 -24.93
N LEU A 264 12.82 5.08 -23.85
CA LEU A 264 13.21 3.67 -23.80
C LEU A 264 12.09 2.73 -24.26
N TYR A 265 10.85 3.22 -24.30
CA TYR A 265 9.66 2.45 -24.67
C TYR A 265 9.08 3.01 -25.99
N GLY A 266 8.78 2.16 -26.93
CA GLY A 266 8.11 2.56 -28.18
C GLY A 266 6.64 2.92 -27.95
N THR A 267 5.99 3.51 -28.94
CA THR A 267 4.53 3.79 -28.90
C THR A 267 3.67 2.53 -28.72
N ALA A 268 4.22 1.35 -29.02
CA ALA A 268 3.58 0.06 -28.79
C ALA A 268 3.65 -0.42 -27.33
N ASP A 269 4.49 0.19 -26.48
CA ASP A 269 4.71 -0.24 -25.09
C ASP A 269 3.83 0.50 -24.08
N PHE A 270 2.58 0.77 -24.48
CA PHE A 270 1.57 1.40 -23.59
C PHE A 270 1.46 0.69 -22.23
N ILE A 271 1.53 -0.66 -22.22
CA ILE A 271 1.46 -1.45 -20.98
C ILE A 271 2.62 -1.10 -20.04
N ALA A 272 3.82 -0.90 -20.58
CA ALA A 272 4.99 -0.48 -19.80
C ALA A 272 4.81 0.92 -19.21
N ALA A 273 4.26 1.86 -19.99
CA ALA A 273 4.00 3.24 -19.55
C ALA A 273 2.93 3.34 -18.45
N MET A 274 1.89 2.49 -18.52
CA MET A 274 0.81 2.43 -17.53
C MET A 274 1.11 1.51 -16.35
N SER A 275 2.20 0.77 -16.41
CA SER A 275 2.51 -0.28 -15.42
C SER A 275 2.54 0.21 -13.97
N PRO A 276 3.03 1.42 -13.58
CA PRO A 276 2.99 1.86 -12.18
C PRO A 276 1.57 1.93 -11.63
N ILE A 277 0.66 2.47 -12.45
CA ILE A 277 -0.75 2.57 -12.08
C ILE A 277 -1.37 1.18 -12.02
N PHE A 278 -1.11 0.33 -13.02
CA PHE A 278 -1.64 -1.03 -13.04
C PHE A 278 -1.12 -1.88 -11.88
N VAL A 279 0.15 -1.80 -11.54
CA VAL A 279 0.73 -2.55 -10.41
C VAL A 279 0.05 -2.15 -9.09
N VAL A 280 -0.17 -0.86 -8.85
CA VAL A 280 -0.82 -0.42 -7.61
C VAL A 280 -2.32 -0.68 -7.64
N LEU A 281 -3.02 -0.41 -8.75
CA LEU A 281 -4.44 -0.77 -8.86
C LEU A 281 -4.66 -2.27 -8.73
N ALA A 282 -3.78 -3.09 -9.33
CA ALA A 282 -3.80 -4.54 -9.17
C ALA A 282 -3.57 -4.95 -7.70
N SER A 283 -2.61 -4.31 -7.04
CA SER A 283 -2.27 -4.57 -5.64
C SER A 283 -3.43 -4.29 -4.69
N VAL A 284 -4.20 -3.23 -4.97
CA VAL A 284 -5.38 -2.84 -4.18
C VAL A 284 -6.70 -3.26 -4.83
N PHE A 285 -6.65 -4.07 -5.91
CA PHE A 285 -7.84 -4.47 -6.66
C PHE A 285 -8.90 -5.12 -5.76
N ILE A 286 -8.49 -6.07 -4.92
CA ILE A 286 -9.41 -6.76 -4.00
C ILE A 286 -10.04 -5.79 -2.98
N PRO A 287 -9.24 -4.96 -2.25
CA PRO A 287 -9.79 -3.91 -1.39
C PRO A 287 -10.73 -2.94 -2.11
N MET A 288 -10.31 -2.46 -3.28
CA MET A 288 -11.09 -1.52 -4.06
C MET A 288 -12.40 -2.13 -4.57
N LEU A 289 -12.37 -3.37 -5.04
CA LEU A 289 -13.55 -4.11 -5.47
C LEU A 289 -14.55 -4.27 -4.32
N ASP A 290 -14.07 -4.62 -3.12
CA ASP A 290 -14.93 -4.76 -1.94
C ASP A 290 -15.56 -3.42 -1.54
N LEU A 291 -14.79 -2.32 -1.59
CA LEU A 291 -15.28 -0.96 -1.37
C LEU A 291 -16.36 -0.57 -2.39
N ILE A 292 -16.08 -0.74 -3.69
CA ILE A 292 -17.02 -0.40 -4.76
C ILE A 292 -18.32 -1.22 -4.62
N MET A 293 -18.21 -2.52 -4.37
CA MET A 293 -19.37 -3.37 -4.14
C MET A 293 -20.16 -2.97 -2.89
N ALA A 294 -19.50 -2.51 -1.83
CA ALA A 294 -20.18 -2.02 -0.62
C ALA A 294 -20.95 -0.73 -0.91
N VAL A 295 -20.29 0.25 -1.56
CA VAL A 295 -20.89 1.54 -1.91
C VAL A 295 -22.06 1.36 -2.88
N THR A 296 -21.91 0.59 -3.95
CA THR A 296 -22.98 0.34 -4.93
C THR A 296 -24.19 -0.34 -4.30
N ARG A 297 -23.99 -1.33 -3.42
CA ARG A 297 -25.09 -1.98 -2.69
C ARG A 297 -25.86 -1.01 -1.79
N ARG A 298 -25.15 -0.08 -1.11
CA ARG A 298 -25.78 0.92 -0.23
C ARG A 298 -26.61 1.92 -1.05
N LEU A 299 -26.01 2.47 -2.11
CA LEU A 299 -26.71 3.38 -3.01
C LEU A 299 -27.95 2.73 -3.64
N ALA A 300 -27.85 1.48 -4.10
CA ALA A 300 -28.99 0.71 -4.65
C ALA A 300 -30.12 0.48 -3.63
N ARG A 301 -29.85 0.63 -2.33
CA ARG A 301 -30.86 0.54 -1.24
C ARG A 301 -31.31 1.90 -0.71
N GLY A 302 -30.90 2.99 -1.34
CA GLY A 302 -31.18 4.36 -0.87
C GLY A 302 -30.48 4.71 0.46
N GLN A 303 -29.41 3.99 0.83
CA GLN A 303 -28.64 4.22 2.04
C GLN A 303 -27.42 5.10 1.78
N SER A 304 -26.97 5.83 2.79
CA SER A 304 -25.74 6.61 2.70
C SER A 304 -24.53 5.71 2.41
N PRO A 305 -23.58 6.13 1.54
CA PRO A 305 -22.33 5.41 1.29
C PRO A 305 -21.52 5.11 2.55
N PHE A 306 -21.70 5.91 3.61
CA PHE A 306 -20.98 5.81 4.87
C PHE A 306 -21.65 4.89 5.91
N THR A 307 -22.81 4.29 5.57
CA THR A 307 -23.51 3.36 6.48
C THR A 307 -22.70 2.08 6.67
N ALA A 308 -22.69 1.49 7.86
CA ALA A 308 -22.02 0.21 8.11
C ALA A 308 -22.67 -0.93 7.28
N ASP A 309 -21.87 -1.79 6.63
CA ASP A 309 -22.32 -2.96 5.86
C ASP A 309 -21.61 -4.23 6.37
N ARG A 310 -22.39 -5.30 6.61
CA ARG A 310 -21.88 -6.63 7.02
C ARG A 310 -21.64 -7.58 5.83
N LYS A 311 -21.64 -7.10 4.57
CA LYS A 311 -21.57 -7.94 3.36
C LYS A 311 -20.23 -7.85 2.62
N HIS A 312 -19.16 -7.58 3.35
CA HIS A 312 -17.81 -7.60 2.80
C HIS A 312 -17.37 -8.99 2.35
N LEU A 313 -16.40 -9.05 1.44
CA LEU A 313 -15.89 -10.29 0.83
C LEU A 313 -15.44 -11.30 1.92
N HIS A 314 -14.75 -10.82 2.94
CA HIS A 314 -14.29 -11.65 4.04
C HIS A 314 -15.45 -12.29 4.85
N HIS A 315 -16.56 -11.57 5.07
CA HIS A 315 -17.73 -12.15 5.73
C HIS A 315 -18.40 -13.24 4.88
N ARG A 316 -18.29 -13.15 3.54
CA ARG A 316 -18.80 -14.21 2.64
C ARG A 316 -17.96 -15.48 2.76
N LEU A 317 -16.62 -15.36 2.79
CA LEU A 317 -15.70 -16.49 2.98
C LEU A 317 -15.88 -17.16 4.35
N LEU A 318 -16.04 -16.37 5.42
CA LEU A 318 -16.36 -16.92 6.76
C LEU A 318 -17.67 -17.73 6.75
N ARG A 319 -18.71 -17.25 6.04
CA ARG A 319 -20.00 -17.98 5.90
C ARG A 319 -19.87 -19.25 5.07
N MET A 320 -18.88 -19.36 4.18
CA MET A 320 -18.54 -20.59 3.46
C MET A 320 -17.81 -21.63 4.33
N GLY A 321 -17.57 -21.33 5.60
CA GLY A 321 -16.94 -22.26 6.56
C GLY A 321 -15.41 -22.11 6.68
N HIS A 322 -14.79 -21.12 6.02
CA HIS A 322 -13.36 -20.86 6.20
C HIS A 322 -13.07 -20.27 7.58
N SER A 323 -11.99 -20.71 8.23
CA SER A 323 -11.48 -20.07 9.43
C SER A 323 -10.94 -18.66 9.11
N GLN A 324 -10.84 -17.78 10.13
CA GLN A 324 -10.31 -16.43 9.96
C GLN A 324 -8.92 -16.43 9.29
N LYS A 325 -8.02 -17.34 9.70
CA LYS A 325 -6.69 -17.48 9.08
C LYS A 325 -6.77 -17.88 7.61
N GLN A 326 -7.67 -18.82 7.28
CA GLN A 326 -7.85 -19.25 5.89
C GLN A 326 -8.38 -18.11 5.01
N VAL A 327 -9.36 -17.33 5.50
CA VAL A 327 -9.86 -16.15 4.79
C VAL A 327 -8.72 -15.18 4.47
N VAL A 328 -7.88 -14.86 5.45
CA VAL A 328 -6.74 -13.97 5.26
C VAL A 328 -5.76 -14.52 4.21
N LEU A 329 -5.41 -15.81 4.30
CA LEU A 329 -4.49 -16.44 3.34
C LEU A 329 -5.07 -16.53 1.92
N VAL A 330 -6.38 -16.78 1.77
CA VAL A 330 -7.06 -16.73 0.47
C VAL A 330 -6.96 -15.33 -0.14
N LEU A 331 -7.25 -14.29 0.67
CA LEU A 331 -7.16 -12.90 0.19
C LEU A 331 -5.72 -12.51 -0.15
N TYR A 332 -4.72 -12.92 0.64
CA TYR A 332 -3.30 -12.74 0.31
C TYR A 332 -2.92 -13.38 -1.02
N THR A 333 -3.42 -14.61 -1.25
CA THR A 333 -3.16 -15.33 -2.50
C THR A 333 -3.71 -14.54 -3.71
N TRP A 334 -4.95 -14.06 -3.62
CA TRP A 334 -5.55 -13.27 -4.70
C TRP A 334 -4.86 -11.93 -4.92
N VAL A 335 -4.53 -11.19 -3.86
CA VAL A 335 -3.75 -9.94 -3.95
C VAL A 335 -2.39 -10.22 -4.60
N GLY A 336 -1.71 -11.29 -4.16
CA GLY A 336 -0.42 -11.69 -4.75
C GLY A 336 -0.52 -12.04 -6.22
N VAL A 337 -1.52 -12.83 -6.63
CA VAL A 337 -1.73 -13.22 -8.03
C VAL A 337 -1.97 -12.00 -8.91
N VAL A 338 -2.82 -11.07 -8.49
CA VAL A 338 -3.15 -9.88 -9.30
C VAL A 338 -1.97 -8.90 -9.33
N ALA A 339 -1.35 -8.62 -8.17
CA ALA A 339 -0.24 -7.68 -8.06
C ALA A 339 1.02 -8.17 -8.79
N PHE A 340 1.48 -9.40 -8.53
CA PHE A 340 2.66 -9.96 -9.21
C PHE A 340 2.35 -10.37 -10.65
N GLY A 341 1.09 -10.67 -10.98
CA GLY A 341 0.66 -10.81 -12.37
C GLY A 341 0.91 -9.52 -13.17
N ALA A 342 0.51 -8.36 -12.63
CA ALA A 342 0.77 -7.08 -13.26
C ALA A 342 2.28 -6.79 -13.41
N VAL A 343 3.07 -7.04 -12.36
CA VAL A 343 4.54 -6.91 -12.41
C VAL A 343 5.17 -7.89 -13.42
N GLY A 344 4.62 -9.10 -13.53
CA GLY A 344 5.11 -10.10 -14.47
C GLY A 344 5.09 -9.63 -15.92
N PHE A 345 4.07 -8.87 -16.33
CA PHE A 345 4.00 -8.30 -17.68
C PHE A 345 5.03 -7.20 -17.95
N THR A 346 5.64 -6.62 -16.93
CA THR A 346 6.71 -5.62 -17.08
C THR A 346 8.11 -6.24 -17.13
N ILE A 347 8.27 -7.45 -16.58
CA ILE A 347 9.58 -8.10 -16.43
C ILE A 347 9.78 -9.22 -17.47
N PHE A 348 8.72 -9.98 -17.80
CA PHE A 348 8.80 -11.16 -18.65
C PHE A 348 8.12 -10.93 -20.00
N PRO A 349 8.53 -11.67 -21.05
CA PRO A 349 7.79 -11.69 -22.32
C PRO A 349 6.31 -12.03 -22.10
N PRO A 350 5.37 -11.41 -22.84
CA PRO A 350 3.92 -11.56 -22.59
C PRO A 350 3.43 -13.01 -22.55
N SER A 351 4.01 -13.90 -23.36
CA SER A 351 3.67 -15.33 -23.39
C SER A 351 3.97 -16.02 -22.06
N TRP A 352 5.13 -15.77 -21.47
CA TRP A 352 5.50 -16.32 -20.16
C TRP A 352 4.70 -15.72 -19.03
N ALA A 353 4.48 -14.39 -19.06
CA ALA A 353 3.66 -13.70 -18.09
C ALA A 353 2.22 -14.25 -18.05
N LEU A 354 1.61 -14.52 -19.22
CA LEU A 354 0.28 -15.13 -19.33
C LEU A 354 0.26 -16.55 -18.77
N ILE A 355 1.25 -17.40 -19.07
CA ILE A 355 1.32 -18.77 -18.54
C ILE A 355 1.43 -18.74 -17.01
N MET A 356 2.36 -17.92 -16.47
CA MET A 356 2.53 -17.79 -15.01
C MET A 356 1.27 -17.28 -14.33
N LEU A 357 0.60 -16.29 -14.91
CA LEU A 357 -0.66 -15.76 -14.40
C LEU A 357 -1.78 -16.81 -14.42
N ALA A 358 -1.90 -17.58 -15.51
CA ALA A 358 -2.91 -18.65 -15.63
C ALA A 358 -2.70 -19.74 -14.56
N VAL A 359 -1.45 -20.17 -14.34
CA VAL A 359 -1.10 -21.15 -13.29
C VAL A 359 -1.40 -20.59 -11.90
N ALA A 360 -1.05 -19.31 -11.64
CA ALA A 360 -1.31 -18.67 -10.36
C ALA A 360 -2.82 -18.50 -10.09
N ILE A 361 -3.60 -18.14 -11.12
CA ILE A 361 -5.08 -18.08 -11.01
C ILE A 361 -5.65 -19.46 -10.73
N ALA A 362 -5.22 -20.51 -11.44
CA ALA A 362 -5.68 -21.87 -11.23
C ALA A 362 -5.40 -22.32 -9.78
N PHE A 363 -4.20 -22.02 -9.27
CA PHE A 363 -3.85 -22.27 -7.87
C PHE A 363 -4.75 -21.49 -6.89
N ALA A 364 -4.98 -20.18 -7.12
CA ALA A 364 -5.80 -19.35 -6.27
C ALA A 364 -7.26 -19.84 -6.22
N VAL A 365 -7.83 -20.23 -7.37
CA VAL A 365 -9.17 -20.82 -7.47
C VAL A 365 -9.22 -22.13 -6.68
N TRP A 366 -8.28 -23.04 -6.93
CA TRP A 366 -8.19 -24.31 -6.20
C TRP A 366 -8.10 -24.09 -4.69
N TYR A 367 -7.23 -23.17 -4.25
CA TYR A 367 -7.05 -22.87 -2.83
C TYR A 367 -8.30 -22.26 -2.18
N THR A 368 -9.05 -21.43 -2.93
CA THR A 368 -10.30 -20.79 -2.48
C THR A 368 -11.45 -21.79 -2.34
N VAL A 369 -11.55 -22.77 -3.27
CA VAL A 369 -12.67 -23.70 -3.32
C VAL A 369 -12.42 -24.93 -2.42
N ARG A 370 -11.20 -25.16 -1.98
CA ARG A 370 -10.83 -26.32 -1.15
C ARG A 370 -11.66 -26.34 0.15
N PRO A 371 -12.32 -27.47 0.47
CA PRO A 371 -13.11 -27.59 1.71
C PRO A 371 -12.27 -27.38 2.95
N ALA A 372 -12.82 -26.68 3.94
CA ALA A 372 -12.16 -26.32 5.21
C ALA A 372 -11.74 -27.52 6.12
N GLY A 373 -11.92 -28.77 5.68
CA GLY A 373 -11.77 -29.99 6.48
C GLY A 373 -10.50 -30.82 6.27
N LEU A 374 -9.59 -30.43 5.36
CA LEU A 374 -8.34 -31.17 5.17
C LEU A 374 -7.19 -30.46 5.91
N HIS A 375 -7.07 -30.74 7.21
CA HIS A 375 -5.86 -30.47 7.98
C HIS A 375 -4.74 -31.42 7.54
N PHE A 376 -3.60 -30.86 7.06
CA PHE A 376 -2.31 -31.53 7.08
C PHE A 376 -1.57 -31.15 8.35
#